data_aea2873da894004dbdf94010027c8842
#
_entry.id   aea2873da894004dbdf94010027c8842
#
_cell.length_a   1.000
_cell.length_b   1.000
_cell.length_c   1.000
_cell.angle_alpha   90.00
_cell.angle_beta   90.00
_cell.angle_gamma   90.00
#
_symmetry.space_group_name_H-M   'P 1'
#
loop_
_entity.id
_entity.type
_entity.pdbx_description
1 polymer ?
#
loop_
_entity_poly.entity_id
_entity_poly.type
_entity_poly.pdbx_seq_one_letter_code
_entity_poly.pdbx_strand_id
1 'polypeptide(L)'
;PKASPNSTFSANVNFATSSYDRCNLSSLYNPQQFSNNTKASSVSYSRTFPSIGLNLSSTFNITQNTRDSSISVTLPDLNRIYPFKRKKAAGEEKWYEKISFQYSGRLTNSISTKDNLLFKQGLSKWNNGMQHNIPVSATFTLFK
;
A
#
# COMPACT_ATOMS: atom_id res chain seq x y z
N PRO A 1 10.36 12.02 18.75
CA PRO A 1 11.49 11.88 17.84
C PRO A 1 11.06 12.48 16.51
N LYS A 2 11.77 13.53 16.05
CA LYS A 2 11.49 14.12 14.74
C LYS A 2 11.89 13.06 13.70
N ALA A 3 10.90 12.48 13.03
CA ALA A 3 11.15 11.72 11.82
C ALA A 3 11.95 12.57 10.84
N SER A 4 12.81 11.96 10.05
CA SER A 4 13.53 12.66 8.98
C SER A 4 12.54 13.49 8.19
N PRO A 5 12.85 14.77 7.82
CA PRO A 5 11.91 15.65 7.12
C PRO A 5 11.40 15.04 5.80
N ASN A 6 12.10 14.04 5.29
CA ASN A 6 11.80 13.38 4.02
C ASN A 6 11.15 11.99 4.19
N SER A 7 10.75 11.60 5.40
CA SER A 7 10.07 10.32 5.64
C SER A 7 8.88 10.48 6.57
N THR A 8 7.79 9.82 6.22
CA THR A 8 6.55 9.80 6.99
C THR A 8 6.18 8.35 7.28
N PHE A 9 5.86 8.07 8.54
CA PHE A 9 5.35 6.79 8.97
C PHE A 9 4.03 7.00 9.70
N SER A 10 3.01 6.28 9.34
CA SER A 10 1.75 6.25 10.08
C SER A 10 1.25 4.82 10.24
N ALA A 11 0.72 4.51 11.40
CA ALA A 11 0.14 3.22 11.71
C ALA A 11 -1.17 3.41 12.46
N ASN A 12 -2.21 2.74 11.99
CA ASN A 12 -3.49 2.60 12.66
C ASN A 12 -3.79 1.11 12.79
N VAL A 13 -3.80 0.60 14.01
CA VAL A 13 -3.99 -0.82 14.28
C VAL A 13 -5.29 -1.00 15.05
N ASN A 14 -6.23 -1.70 14.44
CA ASN A 14 -7.51 -2.07 15.03
C ASN A 14 -7.70 -3.59 14.86
N PHE A 15 -7.42 -4.32 15.92
CA PHE A 15 -7.50 -5.77 15.95
C PHE A 15 -8.36 -6.22 17.12
N ALA A 16 -9.31 -7.09 16.86
CA ALA A 16 -10.08 -7.74 17.92
C ALA A 16 -10.47 -9.15 17.50
N THR A 17 -10.61 -10.05 18.48
CA THR A 17 -11.15 -11.38 18.24
C THR A 17 -12.68 -11.33 18.23
N SER A 18 -13.31 -12.21 17.48
CA SER A 18 -14.78 -12.33 17.43
C SER A 18 -15.42 -12.61 18.81
N SER A 19 -14.68 -13.23 19.71
CA SER A 19 -15.12 -13.46 21.11
C SER A 19 -15.23 -12.15 21.89
N TYR A 20 -14.33 -11.20 21.67
CA TYR A 20 -14.38 -9.90 22.35
C TYR A 20 -15.66 -9.13 22.02
N ASP A 21 -16.01 -9.08 20.76
CA ASP A 21 -17.21 -8.38 20.31
C ASP A 21 -18.52 -9.06 20.78
N ARG A 22 -18.51 -10.40 20.91
CA ARG A 22 -19.67 -11.17 21.43
C ARG A 22 -19.86 -11.03 22.95
N CYS A 23 -18.77 -10.86 23.69
CA CYS A 23 -18.83 -10.70 25.14
C CYS A 23 -19.03 -9.26 25.59
N ASN A 24 -19.02 -8.31 24.68
CA ASN A 24 -19.19 -6.90 25.03
C ASN A 24 -20.68 -6.57 25.12
N LEU A 25 -21.13 -6.12 26.29
CA LEU A 25 -22.52 -5.75 26.57
C LEU A 25 -23.08 -4.68 25.61
N SER A 26 -22.24 -3.75 25.16
CA SER A 26 -22.66 -2.70 24.22
C SER A 26 -23.03 -3.27 22.83
N SER A 27 -22.40 -4.35 22.40
CA SER A 27 -22.71 -5.01 21.14
C SER A 27 -24.02 -5.84 21.19
N LEU A 28 -24.41 -6.31 22.38
CA LEU A 28 -25.66 -7.03 22.57
C LEU A 28 -26.91 -6.15 22.36
N TYR A 29 -26.78 -4.85 22.66
CA TYR A 29 -27.86 -3.88 22.49
C TYR A 29 -27.88 -3.23 21.10
N ASN A 30 -26.88 -3.46 20.25
CA ASN A 30 -26.81 -2.89 18.92
C ASN A 30 -26.60 -3.99 17.87
N PRO A 31 -27.71 -4.49 17.24
CA PRO A 31 -27.63 -5.56 16.25
C PRO A 31 -26.73 -5.25 15.05
N GLN A 32 -26.55 -3.99 14.69
CA GLN A 32 -25.67 -3.58 13.59
C GLN A 32 -24.18 -3.73 13.95
N GLN A 33 -23.81 -3.45 15.19
CA GLN A 33 -22.45 -3.68 15.66
C GLN A 33 -22.15 -5.18 15.84
N PHE A 34 -23.15 -5.96 16.20
CA PHE A 34 -23.02 -7.41 16.31
C PHE A 34 -22.82 -8.08 14.94
N SER A 35 -23.43 -7.53 13.90
CA SER A 35 -23.37 -8.10 12.56
C SER A 35 -22.17 -7.62 11.71
N ASN A 36 -21.65 -6.42 11.97
CA ASN A 36 -20.57 -5.79 11.20
C ASN A 36 -19.24 -5.80 11.97
N ASN A 37 -18.63 -6.96 12.09
CA ASN A 37 -17.31 -7.14 12.73
C ASN A 37 -16.16 -6.97 11.75
N THR A 38 -16.16 -5.88 10.99
CA THR A 38 -15.03 -5.55 10.11
C THR A 38 -14.05 -4.67 10.85
N LYS A 39 -12.83 -5.16 11.02
CA LYS A 39 -11.70 -4.42 11.60
C LYS A 39 -10.69 -4.14 10.50
N ALA A 40 -10.26 -2.90 10.41
CA ALA A 40 -9.27 -2.49 9.44
C ALA A 40 -8.05 -1.92 10.14
N SER A 41 -6.90 -2.44 9.80
CA SER A 41 -5.59 -1.95 10.26
C SER A 41 -4.78 -1.51 9.05
N SER A 42 -4.09 -0.39 9.18
CA SER A 42 -3.24 0.13 8.11
C SER A 42 -1.92 0.65 8.66
N VAL A 43 -0.86 0.34 7.93
CA VAL A 43 0.47 0.88 8.18
C VAL A 43 0.95 1.47 6.87
N SER A 44 1.33 2.74 6.87
CA SER A 44 1.87 3.40 5.70
C SER A 44 3.24 4.00 5.98
N TYR A 45 4.10 3.88 5.01
CA TYR A 45 5.43 4.46 5.01
C TYR A 45 5.67 5.18 3.69
N SER A 46 6.14 6.41 3.76
CA SER A 46 6.56 7.15 2.59
C SER A 46 7.91 7.82 2.81
N ARG A 47 8.71 7.88 1.77
CA ARG A 47 10.00 8.53 1.77
C ARG A 47 10.24 9.27 0.47
N THR A 48 10.66 10.51 0.60
CA THR A 48 11.04 11.37 -0.52
C THR A 48 12.55 11.51 -0.60
N PHE A 49 13.09 11.36 -1.80
CA PHE A 49 14.51 11.55 -2.12
C PHE A 49 14.66 12.78 -3.00
N PRO A 50 14.86 13.98 -2.40
CA PRO A 50 14.87 15.24 -3.15
C PRO A 50 15.98 15.31 -4.21
N SER A 51 17.11 14.63 -3.97
CA SER A 51 18.27 14.63 -4.88
C SER A 51 17.98 14.03 -6.26
N ILE A 52 17.01 13.14 -6.36
CA ILE A 52 16.61 12.45 -7.60
C ILE A 52 15.13 12.66 -7.94
N GLY A 53 14.40 13.45 -7.12
CA GLY A 53 12.97 13.67 -7.30
C GLY A 53 12.11 12.43 -7.14
N LEU A 54 12.57 11.43 -6.37
CA LEU A 54 11.91 10.15 -6.18
C LEU A 54 11.05 10.17 -4.92
N ASN A 55 9.79 9.77 -5.03
CA ASN A 55 8.93 9.45 -3.90
C ASN A 55 8.66 7.94 -3.89
N LEU A 56 8.92 7.34 -2.74
CA LEU A 56 8.64 5.95 -2.46
C LEU A 56 7.52 5.89 -1.43
N SER A 57 6.43 5.23 -1.74
CA SER A 57 5.32 4.99 -0.80
C SER A 57 4.94 3.52 -0.76
N SER A 58 4.66 3.03 0.44
CA SER A 58 4.21 1.66 0.66
C SER A 58 3.11 1.65 1.70
N THR A 59 2.05 0.92 1.46
CA THR A 59 0.93 0.78 2.40
C THR A 59 0.62 -0.69 2.62
N PHE A 60 0.51 -1.06 3.87
CA PHE A 60 0.11 -2.39 4.31
C PHE A 60 -1.26 -2.28 4.97
N ASN A 61 -2.25 -2.96 4.43
CA ASN A 61 -3.62 -2.98 4.95
C ASN A 61 -4.02 -4.40 5.30
N ILE A 62 -4.59 -4.55 6.49
CA ILE A 62 -5.23 -5.79 6.93
C ILE A 62 -6.69 -5.47 7.17
N THR A 63 -7.56 -6.19 6.51
CA THR A 63 -9.00 -6.15 6.79
C THR A 63 -9.42 -7.52 7.33
N GLN A 64 -9.96 -7.51 8.52
CA GLN A 64 -10.46 -8.68 9.20
C GLN A 64 -11.99 -8.59 9.27
N ASN A 65 -12.67 -9.61 8.81
CA ASN A 65 -14.09 -9.80 9.00
C ASN A 65 -14.34 -11.11 9.76
N THR A 66 -15.52 -11.34 10.29
CA THR A 66 -15.86 -12.53 11.10
C THR A 66 -15.54 -13.86 10.38
N ARG A 67 -15.60 -13.89 9.05
CA ARG A 67 -15.38 -15.10 8.24
C ARG A 67 -14.21 -14.98 7.29
N ASP A 68 -13.92 -13.78 6.82
CA ASP A 68 -12.97 -13.55 5.75
C ASP A 68 -11.94 -12.51 6.20
N SER A 69 -10.70 -12.82 6.01
CA SER A 69 -9.62 -11.88 6.29
C SER A 69 -8.83 -11.63 5.02
N SER A 70 -8.51 -10.39 4.76
CA SER A 70 -7.69 -9.99 3.62
C SER A 70 -6.51 -9.15 4.07
N ILE A 71 -5.37 -9.43 3.49
CA ILE A 71 -4.17 -8.64 3.65
C ILE A 71 -3.85 -8.05 2.28
N SER A 72 -3.78 -6.73 2.20
CA SER A 72 -3.38 -6.03 1.00
C SER A 72 -2.12 -5.24 1.28
N VAL A 73 -1.08 -5.53 0.54
CA VAL A 73 0.20 -4.81 0.61
C VAL A 73 0.39 -4.08 -0.69
N THR A 74 0.46 -2.75 -0.62
CA THR A 74 0.91 -1.96 -1.75
C THR A 74 2.42 -2.02 -1.76
N LEU A 75 2.99 -2.57 -2.82
CA LEU A 75 4.42 -2.53 -3.04
C LEU A 75 4.87 -1.08 -3.20
N PRO A 76 6.15 -0.78 -2.97
CA PRO A 76 6.64 0.58 -3.09
C PRO A 76 6.26 1.20 -4.44
N ASP A 77 5.46 2.26 -4.40
CA ASP A 77 5.14 3.04 -5.57
C ASP A 77 6.27 4.04 -5.82
N LEU A 78 6.81 4.02 -7.03
CA LEU A 78 7.77 4.98 -7.51
C LEU A 78 7.03 6.02 -8.35
N ASN A 79 7.09 7.26 -7.93
CA ASN A 79 6.61 8.37 -8.75
C ASN A 79 7.42 8.46 -10.05
N ARG A 80 6.87 9.23 -10.99
CA ARG A 80 7.53 9.48 -12.27
C ARG A 80 8.96 9.94 -12.06
N ILE A 81 9.91 9.13 -12.51
CA ILE A 81 11.33 9.42 -12.52
C ILE A 81 11.82 9.62 -13.94
N TYR A 82 12.77 10.52 -14.10
CA TYR A 82 13.45 10.82 -15.37
C TYR A 82 14.90 10.37 -15.27
N PRO A 83 15.21 9.10 -15.54
CA PRO A 83 16.54 8.55 -15.28
C PRO A 83 17.65 9.18 -16.16
N PHE A 84 17.25 9.71 -17.31
CA PHE A 84 18.19 10.31 -18.27
C PHE A 84 18.26 11.85 -18.18
N LYS A 85 17.58 12.44 -17.19
CA LYS A 85 17.60 13.89 -17.00
C LYS A 85 18.96 14.33 -16.45
N ARG A 86 19.59 15.30 -17.13
CA ARG A 86 20.86 15.88 -16.68
C ARG A 86 20.70 16.64 -15.37
N LYS A 87 21.66 16.52 -14.46
CA LYS A 87 21.68 17.24 -13.17
C LYS A 87 21.87 18.75 -13.33
N LYS A 88 22.56 19.18 -14.39
CA LYS A 88 22.77 20.59 -14.76
C LYS A 88 22.25 20.76 -16.18
N ALA A 89 21.09 21.38 -16.31
CA ALA A 89 20.51 21.70 -17.60
C ALA A 89 21.25 22.90 -18.20
N ALA A 90 22.09 22.67 -19.18
CA ALA A 90 22.65 23.69 -20.05
C ALA A 90 22.10 23.46 -21.45
N GLY A 91 21.25 24.40 -21.94
CA GLY A 91 20.63 24.33 -23.26
C GLY A 91 19.28 23.59 -23.27
N GLU A 92 18.76 23.34 -24.48
CA GLU A 92 17.47 22.66 -24.69
C GLU A 92 17.48 21.20 -24.21
N GLU A 93 16.37 20.75 -23.64
CA GLU A 93 16.21 19.35 -23.19
C GLU A 93 16.22 18.41 -24.40
N LYS A 94 17.08 17.40 -24.37
CA LYS A 94 17.13 16.38 -25.42
C LYS A 94 15.96 15.39 -25.28
N TRP A 95 15.57 14.75 -26.36
CA TRP A 95 14.42 13.86 -26.43
C TRP A 95 14.46 12.73 -25.40
N TYR A 96 15.64 12.18 -25.10
CA TYR A 96 15.80 11.11 -24.12
C TYR A 96 15.63 11.58 -22.66
N GLU A 97 15.81 12.88 -22.38
CA GLU A 97 15.57 13.46 -21.06
C GLU A 97 14.07 13.53 -20.69
N LYS A 98 13.21 13.43 -21.71
CA LYS A 98 11.75 13.42 -21.57
C LYS A 98 11.18 12.02 -21.38
N ILE A 99 12.03 10.99 -21.32
CA ILE A 99 11.61 9.61 -21.01
C ILE A 99 11.39 9.50 -19.51
N SER A 100 10.22 9.11 -19.12
CA SER A 100 9.86 8.91 -17.71
C SER A 100 9.38 7.50 -17.45
N PHE A 101 9.73 6.99 -16.28
CA PHE A 101 9.27 5.72 -15.75
C PHE A 101 8.49 5.95 -14.47
N GLN A 102 7.46 5.15 -14.30
CA GLN A 102 6.71 5.05 -13.06
C GLN A 102 6.55 3.57 -12.73
N TYR A 103 6.47 3.24 -11.48
CA TYR A 103 6.20 1.87 -11.04
C TYR A 103 5.14 1.89 -9.95
N SER A 104 4.17 1.02 -10.08
CA SER A 104 3.23 0.71 -9.00
C SER A 104 3.00 -0.80 -8.91
N GLY A 105 2.98 -1.31 -7.70
CA GLY A 105 2.78 -2.72 -7.43
C GLY A 105 1.76 -2.95 -6.32
N ARG A 106 0.97 -4.00 -6.47
CA ARG A 106 0.01 -4.44 -5.46
C ARG A 106 0.14 -5.94 -5.22
N LEU A 107 0.26 -6.31 -3.97
CA LEU A 107 0.17 -7.68 -3.50
C LEU A 107 -1.12 -7.81 -2.69
N THR A 108 -1.97 -8.76 -3.05
CA THR A 108 -3.21 -9.03 -2.33
C THR A 108 -3.23 -10.48 -1.90
N ASN A 109 -3.41 -10.71 -0.61
CA ASN A 109 -3.55 -12.03 -0.03
C ASN A 109 -4.90 -12.10 0.66
N SER A 110 -5.68 -13.12 0.38
CA SER A 110 -6.98 -13.35 1.00
C SER A 110 -7.11 -14.77 1.51
N ILE A 111 -7.75 -14.91 2.65
CA ILE A 111 -8.09 -16.21 3.24
C ILE A 111 -9.47 -16.15 3.84
N SER A 112 -10.27 -17.18 3.57
CA SER A 112 -11.57 -17.38 4.21
C SER A 112 -11.40 -18.43 5.31
N THR A 113 -11.28 -17.97 6.54
CA THR A 113 -11.07 -18.85 7.70
C THR A 113 -11.60 -18.21 8.98
N LYS A 114 -11.76 -19.03 10.03
CA LYS A 114 -12.14 -18.52 11.36
C LYS A 114 -10.97 -17.79 12.01
N ASP A 115 -11.25 -16.74 12.78
CA ASP A 115 -10.28 -15.89 13.45
C ASP A 115 -9.21 -16.65 14.25
N ASN A 116 -9.60 -17.71 14.94
CA ASN A 116 -8.68 -18.51 15.76
C ASN A 116 -7.69 -19.35 14.94
N LEU A 117 -7.92 -19.49 13.65
CA LEU A 117 -7.09 -20.25 12.73
C LEU A 117 -6.24 -19.33 11.82
N LEU A 118 -6.48 -18.03 11.86
CA LEU A 118 -5.85 -17.06 10.97
C LEU A 118 -4.30 -17.13 10.99
N PHE A 119 -3.73 -17.23 12.19
CA PHE A 119 -2.28 -17.30 12.39
C PHE A 119 -1.74 -18.73 12.51
N LYS A 120 -2.62 -19.72 12.62
CA LYS A 120 -2.21 -21.12 12.69
C LYS A 120 -2.11 -21.79 11.31
N GLN A 121 -2.83 -21.28 10.33
CA GLN A 121 -2.74 -21.76 8.96
C GLN A 121 -1.57 -21.09 8.26
N GLY A 122 -0.63 -21.86 7.76
CA GLY A 122 0.50 -21.35 7.00
C GLY A 122 0.07 -20.58 5.75
N LEU A 123 0.92 -19.67 5.27
CA LEU A 123 0.69 -18.81 4.11
C LEU A 123 0.35 -19.58 2.81
N SER A 124 0.60 -20.88 2.78
CA SER A 124 0.30 -21.74 1.62
C SER A 124 -1.20 -21.90 1.32
N LYS A 125 -2.08 -21.63 2.30
CA LYS A 125 -3.54 -21.69 2.12
C LYS A 125 -4.16 -20.34 1.75
N TRP A 126 -3.37 -19.31 1.62
CA TRP A 126 -3.83 -18.00 1.21
C TRP A 126 -3.89 -17.89 -0.31
N ASN A 127 -4.94 -17.25 -0.79
CA ASN A 127 -5.03 -16.87 -2.19
C ASN A 127 -4.16 -15.64 -2.42
N ASN A 128 -3.09 -15.83 -3.15
CA ASN A 128 -2.09 -14.79 -3.40
C ASN A 128 -2.26 -14.22 -4.81
N GLY A 129 -2.37 -12.91 -4.92
CA GLY A 129 -2.37 -12.19 -6.19
C GLY A 129 -1.33 -11.07 -6.17
N MET A 130 -0.55 -10.96 -7.24
CA MET A 130 0.42 -9.88 -7.42
C MET A 130 0.17 -9.18 -8.75
N GLN A 131 0.17 -7.87 -8.72
CA GLN A 131 0.03 -7.02 -9.90
C GLN A 131 1.16 -6.01 -9.94
N HIS A 132 1.79 -5.89 -11.09
CA HIS A 132 2.79 -4.86 -11.39
C HIS A 132 2.29 -3.99 -12.53
N ASN A 133 2.48 -2.70 -12.40
CA ASN A 133 2.18 -1.72 -13.44
C ASN A 133 3.40 -0.81 -13.62
N ILE A 134 3.94 -0.79 -14.84
CA ILE A 134 5.16 -0.06 -15.19
C ILE A 134 4.88 0.83 -16.41
N PRO A 135 4.17 1.96 -16.23
CA PRO A 135 3.98 2.89 -17.32
C PRO A 135 5.28 3.58 -17.68
N VAL A 136 5.59 3.58 -18.95
CA VAL A 136 6.71 4.31 -19.56
C VAL A 136 6.14 5.37 -20.48
N SER A 137 6.53 6.62 -20.30
CA SER A 137 6.09 7.74 -21.11
C SER A 137 7.27 8.46 -21.73
N ALA A 138 7.18 8.76 -23.00
CA ALA A 138 8.15 9.56 -23.71
C ALA A 138 7.42 10.65 -24.53
N THR A 139 7.89 11.88 -24.44
CA THR A 139 7.33 13.00 -25.19
C THR A 139 8.33 13.44 -26.26
N PHE A 140 7.90 13.36 -27.52
CA PHE A 140 8.71 13.78 -28.67
C PHE A 140 8.09 15.03 -29.31
N THR A 141 8.93 16.02 -29.60
CA THR A 141 8.54 17.17 -30.43
C THR A 141 9.11 16.93 -31.83
N LEU A 142 8.23 16.61 -32.78
CA LEU A 142 8.65 16.22 -34.14
C LEU A 142 8.96 17.42 -35.04
N PHE A 143 8.37 18.60 -34.77
CA PHE A 143 8.58 19.80 -35.55
C PHE A 143 8.67 21.01 -34.62
N LYS A 144 9.62 21.89 -34.92
CA LYS A 144 9.80 23.21 -34.31
C LYS A 144 9.82 24.25 -35.43
#